data_821810c4f6bd04dfa56e0d97a24ca0c4
#
_entry.id   821810c4f6bd04dfa56e0d97a24ca0c4
#
_cell.length_a   1.000
_cell.length_b   1.000
_cell.length_c   1.000
_cell.angle_alpha   90.00
_cell.angle_beta   90.00
_cell.angle_gamma   90.00
#
_symmetry.space_group_name_H-M   'P 1'
#
loop_
_entity.id
_entity.type
_entity.pdbx_description
1 polymer ?
#
loop_
_entity_poly.entity_id
_entity_poly.type
_entity_poly.pdbx_seq_one_letter_code
_entity_poly.pdbx_strand_id
1 'polypeptide(L)'
;MDLGNAIKTLRKQKKLTQKQLAELSEISTNALCSIETGQSFPSKATISRICASLNIPESYLLLFSISEDDIPEDKKIYFRNFGEPLKKILISD
;
A
#
# COMPACT_ATOMS: atom_id res chain seq x y z
N MET A 1 7.89 7.47 1.42
CA MET A 1 6.56 6.84 1.31
C MET A 1 6.54 5.91 0.11
N ASP A 2 6.14 4.68 0.31
CA ASP A 2 6.08 3.68 -0.76
C ASP A 2 4.66 3.14 -0.91
N LEU A 3 3.80 3.95 -1.52
CA LEU A 3 2.39 3.64 -1.70
C LEU A 3 2.21 2.43 -2.62
N GLY A 4 2.98 2.36 -3.69
CA GLY A 4 2.88 1.25 -4.66
C GLY A 4 3.17 -0.10 -4.03
N ASN A 5 4.24 -0.19 -3.24
CA ASN A 5 4.58 -1.43 -2.56
C ASN A 5 3.55 -1.79 -1.48
N ALA A 6 2.99 -0.79 -0.80
CA ALA A 6 1.92 -1.03 0.18
C ALA A 6 0.68 -1.64 -0.49
N ILE A 7 0.26 -1.10 -1.63
CA ILE A 7 -0.87 -1.63 -2.40
C ILE A 7 -0.57 -3.07 -2.82
N LYS A 8 0.62 -3.32 -3.37
CA LYS A 8 1.02 -4.66 -3.81
C LYS A 8 0.98 -5.66 -2.65
N THR A 9 1.52 -5.29 -1.50
CA THR A 9 1.56 -6.14 -0.32
C THR A 9 0.16 -6.49 0.16
N LEU A 10 -0.72 -5.49 0.28
CA LEU A 10 -2.08 -5.70 0.72
C LEU A 10 -2.91 -6.48 -0.30
N ARG A 11 -2.68 -6.24 -1.59
CA ARG A 11 -3.30 -7.02 -2.66
C ARG A 11 -2.97 -8.50 -2.53
N LYS A 12 -1.68 -8.82 -2.34
CA LYS A 12 -1.23 -10.21 -2.20
C LYS A 12 -1.77 -10.85 -0.92
N GLN A 13 -1.87 -10.10 0.17
CA GLN A 13 -2.49 -10.58 1.39
C GLN A 13 -3.94 -11.00 1.14
N LYS A 14 -4.67 -10.26 0.32
CA LYS A 14 -6.05 -10.56 -0.05
C LYS A 14 -6.14 -11.63 -1.15
N LYS A 15 -4.99 -12.14 -1.62
CA LYS A 15 -4.92 -13.19 -2.65
C LYS A 15 -5.54 -12.76 -3.98
N LEU A 16 -5.38 -11.48 -4.32
CA LEU A 16 -5.86 -10.92 -5.59
C LEU A 16 -4.71 -10.78 -6.57
N THR A 17 -4.99 -11.08 -7.85
CA THR A 17 -4.07 -10.76 -8.93
C THR A 17 -4.16 -9.27 -9.26
N GLN A 18 -3.16 -8.74 -9.99
CA GLN A 18 -3.24 -7.36 -10.49
C GLN A 18 -4.49 -7.14 -11.33
N LYS A 19 -4.81 -8.11 -12.18
CA LYS A 19 -6.01 -8.03 -13.04
C LYS A 19 -7.28 -7.93 -12.20
N GLN A 20 -7.40 -8.76 -11.16
CA GLN A 20 -8.58 -8.76 -10.29
C GLN A 20 -8.73 -7.44 -9.56
N LEU A 21 -7.65 -6.93 -8.96
CA LEU A 21 -7.71 -5.66 -8.24
C LEU A 21 -7.99 -4.50 -9.19
N ALA A 22 -7.37 -4.50 -10.38
CA ALA A 22 -7.61 -3.46 -11.38
C ALA A 22 -9.08 -3.42 -11.80
N GLU A 23 -9.67 -4.59 -12.07
CA GLU A 23 -11.09 -4.66 -12.42
C GLU A 23 -12.00 -4.13 -11.32
N LEU A 24 -11.75 -4.56 -10.07
CA LEU A 24 -12.53 -4.09 -8.91
C LEU A 24 -12.40 -2.59 -8.70
N SER A 25 -11.24 -2.03 -9.03
CA SER A 25 -10.94 -0.60 -8.82
C SER A 25 -11.25 0.27 -10.03
N GLU A 26 -11.76 -0.34 -11.10
CA GLU A 26 -12.15 0.36 -12.34
C GLU A 26 -10.96 1.08 -13.00
N ILE A 27 -9.79 0.45 -12.97
CA ILE A 27 -8.59 0.92 -13.68
C ILE A 27 -8.02 -0.21 -14.52
N SER A 28 -7.16 0.13 -15.47
CA SER A 28 -6.50 -0.89 -16.30
C SER A 28 -5.44 -1.63 -15.50
N THR A 29 -5.15 -2.85 -15.91
CA THR A 29 -4.05 -3.63 -15.31
C THR A 29 -2.71 -2.90 -15.48
N ASN A 30 -2.50 -2.25 -16.62
CA ASN A 30 -1.28 -1.47 -16.86
C ASN A 30 -1.18 -0.28 -15.90
N ALA A 31 -2.30 0.40 -15.63
CA ALA A 31 -2.32 1.50 -14.68
C ALA A 31 -1.97 1.01 -13.28
N LEU A 32 -2.53 -0.11 -12.85
CA LEU A 32 -2.21 -0.67 -11.54
C LEU A 32 -0.74 -1.11 -11.48
N CYS A 33 -0.22 -1.72 -12.54
CA CYS A 33 1.19 -2.10 -12.60
C CYS A 33 2.10 -0.88 -12.42
N SER A 34 1.80 0.22 -13.11
CA SER A 34 2.57 1.47 -12.98
C SER A 34 2.53 2.04 -11.56
N ILE A 35 1.38 1.94 -10.90
CA ILE A 35 1.24 2.38 -9.51
C ILE A 35 2.07 1.49 -8.58
N GLU A 36 1.96 0.17 -8.72
CA GLU A 36 2.65 -0.78 -7.85
C GLU A 36 4.17 -0.73 -8.00
N THR A 37 4.67 -0.37 -9.19
CA THR A 37 6.11 -0.24 -9.45
C THR A 37 6.66 1.15 -9.13
N GLY A 38 5.80 2.11 -8.75
CA GLY A 38 6.23 3.45 -8.42
C GLY A 38 6.41 4.38 -9.62
N GLN A 39 6.05 3.92 -10.83
CA GLN A 39 6.17 4.75 -12.05
C GLN A 39 5.14 5.88 -12.07
N SER A 40 3.99 5.68 -11.46
CA SER A 40 2.97 6.71 -11.35
C SER A 40 2.38 6.72 -9.94
N PHE A 41 1.92 7.91 -9.52
CA PHE A 41 1.23 8.07 -8.25
C PHE A 41 -0.28 8.16 -8.52
N PRO A 42 -1.11 7.36 -7.83
CA PRO A 42 -2.54 7.36 -8.10
C PRO A 42 -3.21 8.65 -7.63
N SER A 43 -4.29 9.04 -8.30
CA SER A 43 -5.12 10.15 -7.85
C SER A 43 -5.84 9.78 -6.55
N LYS A 44 -6.36 10.77 -5.84
CA LYS A 44 -7.14 10.54 -4.63
C LYS A 44 -8.34 9.63 -4.89
N ALA A 45 -9.02 9.84 -6.02
CA ALA A 45 -10.16 9.01 -6.40
C ALA A 45 -9.74 7.54 -6.63
N THR A 46 -8.60 7.33 -7.28
CA THR A 46 -8.07 5.99 -7.51
C THR A 46 -7.69 5.30 -6.20
N ILE A 47 -7.05 6.04 -5.27
CA ILE A 47 -6.73 5.53 -3.94
C ILE A 47 -8.00 5.06 -3.22
N SER A 48 -9.06 5.87 -3.26
CA SER A 48 -10.34 5.52 -2.62
C SER A 48 -10.93 4.24 -3.21
N ARG A 49 -10.88 4.08 -4.53
CA ARG A 49 -11.39 2.86 -5.20
C ARG A 49 -10.57 1.63 -4.85
N ILE A 50 -9.24 1.76 -4.82
CA ILE A 50 -8.36 0.65 -4.46
C ILE A 50 -8.61 0.23 -3.01
N CYS A 51 -8.72 1.18 -2.09
CA CYS A 51 -8.99 0.87 -0.68
C CYS A 51 -10.36 0.21 -0.50
N ALA A 52 -11.37 0.68 -1.21
CA ALA A 52 -12.69 0.04 -1.19
C ALA A 52 -12.62 -1.39 -1.71
N SER A 53 -11.88 -1.61 -2.79
CA SER A 53 -11.69 -2.95 -3.38
C SER A 53 -10.95 -3.90 -2.44
N LEU A 54 -10.02 -3.38 -1.65
CA LEU A 54 -9.27 -4.15 -0.66
C LEU A 54 -10.01 -4.26 0.68
N ASN A 55 -11.12 -3.55 0.82
CA ASN A 55 -11.90 -3.49 2.05
C ASN A 55 -11.06 -3.00 3.24
N ILE A 56 -10.33 -1.91 3.02
CA ILE A 56 -9.51 -1.27 4.05
C ILE A 56 -9.79 0.22 4.07
N PRO A 57 -9.62 0.90 5.23
CA PRO A 57 -9.65 2.35 5.26
C PRO A 57 -8.38 2.93 4.62
N GLU A 58 -8.46 4.15 4.09
CA GLU A 58 -7.30 4.82 3.49
C GLU A 58 -6.17 5.02 4.49
N SER A 59 -6.49 5.29 5.75
CA SER A 59 -5.50 5.42 6.82
C SER A 59 -4.68 4.15 7.02
N TYR A 60 -5.29 2.99 6.83
CA TYR A 60 -4.59 1.70 6.92
C TYR A 60 -3.59 1.56 5.77
N LEU A 61 -3.98 1.94 4.56
CA LEU A 61 -3.06 1.96 3.43
C LEU A 61 -1.90 2.92 3.68
N LEU A 62 -2.18 4.10 4.22
CA LEU A 62 -1.13 5.08 4.51
C LEU A 62 -0.15 4.58 5.56
N LEU A 63 -0.61 3.84 6.58
CA LEU A 63 0.27 3.23 7.56
C LEU A 63 1.29 2.31 6.90
N PHE A 64 0.86 1.48 5.95
CA PHE A 64 1.76 0.58 5.22
C PHE A 64 2.66 1.31 4.22
N SER A 65 2.30 2.53 3.83
CA SER A 65 3.09 3.34 2.91
C SER A 65 4.26 4.04 3.60
N ILE A 66 4.19 4.23 4.92
CA ILE A 66 5.25 4.90 5.69
C ILE A 66 6.50 4.03 5.66
N SER A 67 7.62 4.63 5.26
CA SER A 67 8.94 4.00 5.28
C SER A 67 9.87 4.78 6.19
N GLU A 68 11.03 4.21 6.47
CA GLU A 68 12.02 4.85 7.34
C GLU A 68 12.39 6.25 6.82
N ASP A 69 12.40 6.45 5.51
CA ASP A 69 12.75 7.74 4.89
C ASP A 69 11.75 8.86 5.26
N ASP A 70 10.53 8.50 5.63
CA ASP A 70 9.51 9.47 6.06
C ASP A 70 9.66 9.89 7.51
N ILE A 71 10.55 9.24 8.27
CA ILE A 71 10.68 9.42 9.71
C ILE A 71 11.86 10.37 10.00
N PRO A 72 11.68 11.33 10.94
CA PRO A 72 12.80 12.17 11.35
C PRO A 72 14.00 11.34 11.81
N GLU A 73 15.21 11.85 11.55
CA GLU A 73 16.44 11.11 11.76
C GLU A 73 16.58 10.58 13.19
N ASP A 74 16.21 11.38 14.19
CA ASP A 74 16.30 11.01 15.61
C ASP A 74 15.23 10.01 16.04
N LYS A 75 14.26 9.70 15.18
CA LYS A 75 13.16 8.75 15.45
C LYS A 75 13.26 7.47 14.63
N LYS A 76 14.20 7.37 13.70
CA LYS A 76 14.30 6.21 12.81
C LYS A 76 14.52 4.90 13.56
N ILE A 77 15.28 4.95 14.68
CA ILE A 77 15.52 3.74 15.48
C ILE A 77 14.22 3.15 16.04
N TYR A 78 13.29 4.01 16.45
CA TYR A 78 12.00 3.56 16.97
C TYR A 78 11.13 2.96 15.85
N PHE A 79 11.18 3.54 14.66
CA PHE A 79 10.47 2.99 13.51
C PHE A 79 10.98 1.59 13.17
N ARG A 80 12.31 1.38 13.14
CA ARG A 80 12.90 0.05 12.90
C ARG A 80 12.47 -0.96 13.95
N ASN A 81 12.46 -0.56 15.22
CA ASN A 81 12.23 -1.49 16.33
C ASN A 81 10.75 -1.75 16.59
N PHE A 82 9.86 -0.83 16.23
CA PHE A 82 8.44 -0.95 16.54
C PHE A 82 7.54 -0.80 15.31
N GLY A 83 7.84 0.13 14.42
CA GLY A 83 7.01 0.38 13.24
C GLY A 83 7.04 -0.75 12.21
N GLU A 84 8.24 -1.19 11.84
CA GLU A 84 8.38 -2.29 10.88
C GLU A 84 7.82 -3.61 11.43
N PRO A 85 8.12 -4.02 12.68
CA PRO A 85 7.50 -5.21 13.24
C PRO A 85 5.98 -5.11 13.32
N LEU A 86 5.41 -3.93 13.65
CA LEU A 86 3.97 -3.74 13.67
C LEU A 86 3.36 -4.00 12.29
N LYS A 87 3.97 -3.45 11.23
CA LYS A 87 3.49 -3.67 9.86
C LYS A 87 3.49 -5.17 9.52
N LYS A 88 4.53 -5.90 9.89
CA LYS A 88 4.62 -7.34 9.66
C LYS A 88 3.52 -8.11 10.38
N ILE A 89 3.23 -7.73 11.61
CA ILE A 89 2.14 -8.37 12.39
C ILE A 89 0.79 -8.14 11.71
N LEU A 90 0.54 -6.93 11.24
CA LEU A 90 -0.74 -6.56 10.63
C LEU A 90 -0.99 -7.27 9.30
N ILE A 91 0.06 -7.67 8.56
CA ILE A 91 -0.09 -8.38 7.30
C ILE A 91 0.10 -9.89 7.44
N SER A 92 0.45 -10.39 8.60
CA SER A 92 0.57 -11.84 8.82
C SER A 92 -0.82 -12.47 8.91
N ASP A 93 -0.92 -13.68 8.42
CA ASP A 93 -2.17 -14.44 8.47
C ASP A 93 -2.41 -15.07 9.84
#